data_5893a60af0fc9893ecb8b735d046c55a
#
_entry.id   5893a60af0fc9893ecb8b735d046c55a
#
_cell.length_a   1.000
_cell.length_b   1.000
_cell.length_c   1.000
_cell.angle_alpha   90.00
_cell.angle_beta   90.00
_cell.angle_gamma   90.00
#
_symmetry.space_group_name_H-M   'P 1'
#
loop_
_entity.id
_entity.type
_entity.pdbx_description
1 polymer ?
#
loop_
_entity_poly.entity_id
_entity_poly.type
_entity_poly.pdbx_seq_one_letter_code
_entity_poly.pdbx_strand_id
1 'polypeptide(L)' 'MALYELLRTMRKKALLSQEDFAKEIAVSVGTINRWENGKTRPNIAAMKKIKVFCEEKGISFEEIESEWLTEKE' A
#
# COMPACT_ATOMS: atom_id res chain seq x y z
N MET A 1 -8.50 9.61 -6.25
CA MET A 1 -7.18 9.09 -6.67
C MET A 1 -7.27 7.59 -6.84
N ALA A 2 -6.53 7.04 -7.77
CA ALA A 2 -6.47 5.60 -7.95
C ALA A 2 -5.73 4.93 -6.79
N LEU A 3 -6.03 3.66 -6.55
CA LEU A 3 -5.41 2.91 -5.45
C LEU A 3 -3.88 2.94 -5.53
N TYR A 4 -3.32 2.76 -6.73
CA TYR A 4 -1.86 2.74 -6.88
C TYR A 4 -1.22 4.06 -6.47
N GLU A 5 -1.91 5.18 -6.73
CA GLU A 5 -1.42 6.51 -6.33
C GLU A 5 -1.48 6.69 -4.81
N LEU A 6 -2.56 6.21 -4.20
CA LEU A 6 -2.72 6.28 -2.74
C LEU A 6 -1.67 5.45 -2.03
N LEU A 7 -1.34 4.27 -2.56
CA LEU A 7 -0.30 3.43 -1.97
C LEU A 7 1.07 4.10 -2.05
N ARG A 8 1.38 4.72 -3.19
CA ARG A 8 2.63 5.46 -3.34
C ARG A 8 2.69 6.64 -2.38
N THR A 9 1.61 7.40 -2.27
CA THR A 9 1.54 8.55 -1.39
C THR A 9 1.71 8.14 0.08
N MET A 10 1.04 7.06 0.48
CA MET A 10 1.17 6.53 1.84
C MET A 10 2.63 6.20 2.16
N ARG A 11 3.30 5.49 1.25
CA ARG A 11 4.71 5.14 1.43
C ARG A 11 5.58 6.38 1.59
N LYS A 12 5.35 7.38 0.74
CA LYS A 12 6.11 8.64 0.79
C LYS A 12 5.86 9.42 2.07
N LYS A 13 4.64 9.38 2.58
CA LYS A 13 4.33 10.00 3.87
C LYS A 13 5.13 9.38 5.00
N ALA A 14 5.42 8.10 4.90
CA ALA A 14 6.26 7.39 5.88
C ALA A 14 7.75 7.61 5.62
N LEU A 15 8.12 8.33 4.55
CA LEU A 15 9.50 8.62 4.18
C LEU A 15 10.31 7.36 3.89
N LEU A 16 9.67 6.38 3.27
CA LEU A 16 10.31 5.10 2.96
C LEU A 16 10.50 4.93 1.45
N SER A 17 11.62 4.28 1.08
CA SER A 17 11.82 3.79 -0.28
C SER A 17 10.92 2.58 -0.50
N GLN A 18 10.77 2.16 -1.77
CA GLN A 18 10.04 0.92 -2.07
C GLN A 18 10.65 -0.27 -1.35
N GLU A 19 11.99 -0.35 -1.33
CA GLU A 19 12.70 -1.44 -0.66
C GLU A 19 12.41 -1.49 0.83
N ASP A 20 12.48 -0.34 1.49
CA ASP A 20 12.27 -0.26 2.93
C ASP A 20 10.82 -0.57 3.29
N PHE A 21 9.88 -0.08 2.50
CA PHE A 21 8.47 -0.38 2.72
C PHE A 21 8.20 -1.88 2.55
N ALA A 22 8.79 -2.48 1.51
CA ALA A 22 8.66 -3.92 1.26
C ALA A 22 9.15 -4.73 2.46
N LYS A 23 10.27 -4.32 3.05
CA LYS A 23 10.80 -4.99 4.25
C LYS A 23 9.84 -4.84 5.43
N GLU A 24 9.26 -3.66 5.61
CA GLU A 24 8.37 -3.40 6.76
C GLU A 24 7.12 -4.26 6.72
N ILE A 25 6.56 -4.52 5.54
CA ILE A 25 5.34 -5.32 5.43
C ILE A 25 5.62 -6.74 4.92
N ALA A 26 6.89 -7.12 4.85
CA ALA A 26 7.33 -8.48 4.50
C ALA A 26 6.80 -8.97 3.15
N VAL A 27 6.98 -8.15 2.12
CA VAL A 27 6.71 -8.53 0.73
C VAL A 27 7.94 -8.19 -0.12
N SER A 28 7.97 -8.66 -1.37
CA SER A 28 9.09 -8.33 -2.25
C SER A 28 8.97 -6.89 -2.76
N VAL A 29 10.11 -6.27 -3.08
CA VAL A 29 10.10 -4.93 -3.66
C VAL A 29 9.40 -4.93 -5.03
N GLY A 30 9.51 -6.02 -5.78
CA GLY A 30 8.79 -6.17 -7.04
C GLY A 30 7.28 -6.11 -6.87
N THR A 31 6.77 -6.65 -5.77
CA THR A 31 5.35 -6.58 -5.44
C THR A 31 4.92 -5.12 -5.22
N ILE A 32 5.71 -4.37 -4.43
CA ILE A 32 5.43 -2.95 -4.20
C ILE A 32 5.44 -2.17 -5.52
N ASN A 33 6.43 -2.44 -6.35
CA ASN A 33 6.55 -1.78 -7.65
C ASN A 33 5.32 -2.03 -8.52
N ARG A 34 4.85 -3.26 -8.60
CA ARG A 34 3.66 -3.61 -9.37
C ARG A 34 2.41 -2.92 -8.83
N TRP A 35 2.25 -2.87 -7.51
CA TRP A 35 1.11 -2.15 -6.90
C TRP A 35 1.13 -0.67 -7.27
N GLU A 36 2.31 -0.04 -7.20
CA GLU A 36 2.43 1.41 -7.41
C GLU A 36 2.38 1.79 -8.88
N ASN A 37 2.51 0.83 -9.78
CA ASN A 37 2.34 1.05 -11.22
C ASN A 37 0.95 0.60 -11.72
N GLY A 38 0.07 0.20 -10.82
CA GLY A 38 -1.28 -0.20 -11.17
C GLY A 38 -1.39 -1.53 -11.90
N LYS A 39 -0.33 -2.36 -11.86
CA LYS A 39 -0.33 -3.65 -12.57
C LYS A 39 -1.03 -4.75 -11.79
N THR A 40 -0.94 -4.70 -10.48
CA THR A 40 -1.64 -5.61 -9.58
C THR A 40 -2.13 -4.81 -8.38
N ARG A 41 -3.04 -5.40 -7.62
CA ARG A 41 -3.53 -4.79 -6.40
C ARG A 41 -3.21 -5.71 -5.22
N PRO A 42 -3.07 -5.15 -4.00
CA PRO A 42 -2.84 -5.99 -2.82
C PRO A 42 -4.02 -6.93 -2.59
N ASN A 43 -3.73 -8.16 -2.19
CA ASN A 43 -4.77 -9.09 -1.75
C ASN A 43 -5.15 -8.78 -0.29
N ILE A 44 -6.13 -9.52 0.24
CA ILE A 44 -6.62 -9.28 1.61
C ILE A 44 -5.48 -9.40 2.64
N ALA A 45 -4.62 -10.40 2.49
CA ALA A 45 -3.51 -10.61 3.42
C ALA A 45 -2.57 -9.39 3.41
N ALA A 46 -2.27 -8.86 2.22
CA ALA A 46 -1.44 -7.68 2.09
C ALA A 46 -2.13 -6.43 2.65
N MET A 47 -3.44 -6.31 2.43
CA MET A 47 -4.19 -5.17 2.96
C MET A 47 -4.18 -5.14 4.48
N LYS A 48 -4.22 -6.30 5.13
CA LYS A 48 -4.10 -6.38 6.60
C LYS A 48 -2.76 -5.84 7.07
N LYS A 49 -1.69 -6.18 6.37
CA LYS A 49 -0.34 -5.69 6.68
C LYS A 49 -0.25 -4.17 6.48
N ILE A 50 -0.83 -3.67 5.40
CA ILE A 50 -0.84 -2.23 5.12
C ILE A 50 -1.62 -1.48 6.19
N LYS A 51 -2.75 -2.04 6.64
CA LYS A 51 -3.55 -1.43 7.70
C LYS A 51 -2.74 -1.27 8.98
N VAL A 52 -2.07 -2.33 9.42
CA VAL A 52 -1.22 -2.30 10.62
C VAL A 52 -0.10 -1.27 10.44
N PHE A 53 0.53 -1.27 9.28
CA PHE A 53 1.58 -0.31 8.94
C PHE A 53 1.07 1.14 9.10
N CYS A 54 -0.10 1.44 8.53
CA CYS A 54 -0.68 2.77 8.63
C CYS A 54 -0.97 3.16 10.07
N GLU A 55 -1.50 2.22 10.86
CA GLU A 55 -1.77 2.44 12.27
C GLU A 55 -0.49 2.77 13.04
N GLU A 56 0.56 2.03 12.78
CA GLU A 56 1.86 2.24 13.46
C GLU A 56 2.50 3.57 13.09
N LYS A 57 2.30 4.03 11.85
CA LYS A 57 2.90 5.26 11.36
C LYS A 57 1.99 6.49 11.55
N GLY A 58 0.78 6.29 12.05
CA GLY A 58 -0.18 7.38 12.19
C GLY A 58 -0.68 7.92 10.86
N ILE A 59 -0.73 7.09 9.83
CA ILE A 59 -1.20 7.45 8.49
C ILE A 59 -2.62 6.91 8.31
N SER A 60 -3.52 7.72 7.74
CA SER A 60 -4.89 7.28 7.51
C SER A 60 -4.95 6.14 6.49
N PHE A 61 -5.71 5.09 6.82
CA PHE A 61 -5.94 3.95 5.95
C PHE A 61 -7.27 4.04 5.22
N GLU A 62 -8.16 4.94 5.64
CA GLU A 62 -9.54 5.00 5.14
C GLU A 62 -9.66 5.12 3.62
N GLU A 63 -8.91 6.03 3.04
CA GLU A 63 -8.97 6.27 1.60
C GLU A 63 -8.46 5.06 0.81
N ILE A 64 -7.39 4.44 1.30
CA ILE A 64 -6.83 3.24 0.69
C ILE A 64 -7.85 2.11 0.74
N GLU A 65 -8.46 1.91 1.90
CA GLU A 65 -9.47 0.87 2.10
C GLU A 65 -10.66 1.09 1.18
N SER A 66 -11.19 2.31 1.15
CA SER A 66 -12.34 2.66 0.34
C SER A 66 -12.08 2.40 -1.14
N GLU A 67 -10.93 2.83 -1.64
CA GLU A 67 -10.56 2.66 -3.02
C GLU A 67 -10.37 1.18 -3.37
N TRP A 68 -9.74 0.43 -2.46
CA TRP A 68 -9.54 -1.00 -2.65
C TRP A 68 -10.87 -1.76 -2.73
N LEU A 69 -11.84 -1.36 -1.88
CA LEU A 69 -13.15 -2.01 -1.85
C LEU A 69 -13.99 -1.71 -3.09
N THR A 70 -13.80 -0.56 -3.71
CA THR A 70 -14.59 -0.13 -4.87
C THR A 70 -13.95 -0.48 -6.20
N GLU A 71 -12.65 -0.70 -6.24
CA GLU A 71 -11.93 -1.06 -7.46
C GLU A 71 -12.26 -2.49 -7.86
N LYS A 72 -12.56 -2.68 -9.15
CA LYS A 72 -12.82 -4.03 -9.67
C LYS A 72 -11.51 -4.68 -10.10
N GLU A 73 -11.44 -5.96 -9.87
CA GLU A 73 -10.30 -6.77 -10.30
C GLU A 73 -10.24 -6.91 -11.82
#